data_3036bd4bcb849449c414cbd4633409d6
#
_entry.id   3036bd4bcb849449c414cbd4633409d6
#
_cell.length_a   1.000
_cell.length_b   1.000
_cell.length_c   1.000
_cell.angle_alpha   90.00
_cell.angle_beta   90.00
_cell.angle_gamma   90.00
#
_symmetry.space_group_name_H-M   'P 1'
#
loop_
_entity.id
_entity.type
_entity.pdbx_description
1 polymer ?
#
loop_
_entity_poly.entity_id
_entity_poly.type
_entity_poly.pdbx_seq_one_letter_code
_entity_poly.pdbx_strand_id
1 'polypeptide(L)'
;VFVHELTPGEGAENGIAASKDGAVILTNLNCYLLRAEDGVRVVWCTPYESAGAKVSGEGDKTTGGGLAWGGGCSPTLTPNLVMFTDNQDTVNLLALDMKTGEVAASHPVLDDLPEGYQVAVENSAIVYDNGEGTVSTIVCNWFGAGSAGLADPNSDSSIQSYANIYDINWLTKGNVMIAPGVERVDTVKTADGYEMKSIWCRNDLSDTSILKLSTATGYIYGYVQDLSTGMWQYIILDFETGETVFTMDVSNKYGYNNMAIGMYAGNSGNALYCPTGYLELLRLQ
;
A
#
# COMPACT_ATOMS: atom_id res chain seq x y z
N VAL A 1 11.79 21.20 -22.18
CA VAL A 1 10.94 20.69 -21.08
C VAL A 1 9.53 20.56 -21.64
N PHE A 2 8.92 19.42 -21.50
CA PHE A 2 7.53 19.17 -21.88
C PHE A 2 6.68 19.10 -20.61
N VAL A 3 5.46 19.60 -20.67
CA VAL A 3 4.52 19.67 -19.55
C VAL A 3 3.17 19.13 -20.00
N HIS A 4 2.56 18.32 -19.18
CA HIS A 4 1.12 17.99 -19.23
C HIS A 4 0.47 18.63 -18.03
N GLU A 5 -0.57 19.42 -18.24
CA GLU A 5 -1.34 20.05 -17.17
C GLU A 5 -2.54 19.16 -16.84
N LEU A 6 -2.71 18.86 -15.55
CA LEU A 6 -3.87 18.14 -15.05
C LEU A 6 -5.09 19.07 -15.02
N THR A 7 -6.27 18.49 -14.96
CA THR A 7 -7.51 19.28 -14.83
C THR A 7 -7.58 20.01 -13.48
N PRO A 8 -8.26 21.15 -13.38
CA PRO A 8 -8.42 21.85 -12.11
C PRO A 8 -9.01 20.93 -11.02
N GLY A 9 -8.36 20.89 -9.87
CA GLY A 9 -8.76 20.01 -8.77
C GLY A 9 -8.19 18.59 -8.83
N GLU A 10 -7.48 18.25 -9.90
CA GLU A 10 -6.77 16.99 -10.04
C GLU A 10 -5.33 17.11 -9.55
N GLY A 11 -4.87 16.13 -8.81
CA GLY A 11 -3.52 16.09 -8.27
C GLY A 11 -2.99 14.66 -8.17
N ALA A 12 -1.68 14.50 -8.38
CA ALA A 12 -0.97 13.26 -8.16
C ALA A 12 -0.22 13.36 -6.82
N GLU A 13 -0.46 12.45 -5.91
CA GLU A 13 0.18 12.41 -4.60
C GLU A 13 1.32 11.41 -4.54
N ASN A 14 1.14 10.28 -5.21
CA ASN A 14 2.05 9.15 -5.13
C ASN A 14 3.02 9.05 -6.32
N GLY A 15 3.83 8.00 -6.30
CA GLY A 15 4.88 7.79 -7.28
C GLY A 15 4.36 7.51 -8.69
N ILE A 16 5.24 7.72 -9.66
CA ILE A 16 5.02 7.46 -11.07
C ILE A 16 5.68 6.12 -11.42
N ALA A 17 4.94 5.23 -12.06
CA ALA A 17 5.50 4.01 -12.60
C ALA A 17 5.85 4.19 -14.09
N ALA A 18 7.01 3.71 -14.50
CA ALA A 18 7.48 3.87 -15.87
C ALA A 18 7.83 2.52 -16.51
N SER A 19 7.51 2.38 -17.79
CA SER A 19 7.87 1.24 -18.62
C SER A 19 8.32 1.70 -20.00
N LYS A 20 8.62 0.76 -20.89
CA LYS A 20 8.86 1.06 -22.30
C LYS A 20 7.65 1.68 -23.03
N ASP A 21 6.45 1.48 -22.48
CA ASP A 21 5.19 1.96 -23.08
C ASP A 21 4.84 3.39 -22.62
N GLY A 22 5.54 3.91 -21.61
CA GLY A 22 5.37 5.27 -21.09
C GLY A 22 5.38 5.33 -19.57
N ALA A 23 4.93 6.44 -19.02
CA ALA A 23 4.78 6.68 -17.60
C ALA A 23 3.30 6.59 -17.20
N VAL A 24 3.00 5.77 -16.20
CA VAL A 24 1.67 5.68 -15.60
C VAL A 24 1.62 6.57 -14.38
N ILE A 25 0.63 7.42 -14.33
CA ILE A 25 0.38 8.36 -13.22
C ILE A 25 -1.02 8.13 -12.70
N LEU A 26 -1.13 7.97 -11.40
CA LEU A 26 -2.39 7.92 -10.68
C LEU A 26 -2.65 9.28 -10.04
N THR A 27 -3.78 9.87 -10.35
CA THR A 27 -4.28 11.10 -9.71
C THR A 27 -5.45 10.76 -8.80
N ASN A 28 -6.02 11.73 -8.12
CA ASN A 28 -7.24 11.53 -7.34
C ASN A 28 -8.51 11.26 -8.18
N LEU A 29 -8.45 11.44 -9.49
CA LEU A 29 -9.60 11.28 -10.39
C LEU A 29 -9.36 10.30 -11.53
N ASN A 30 -8.11 10.15 -11.97
CA ASN A 30 -7.79 9.42 -13.20
C ASN A 30 -6.49 8.62 -13.07
N CYS A 31 -6.41 7.56 -13.87
CA CYS A 31 -5.16 6.89 -14.19
C CYS A 31 -4.76 7.23 -15.62
N TYR A 32 -3.53 7.71 -15.82
CA TYR A 32 -3.01 8.12 -17.12
C TYR A 32 -1.87 7.23 -17.56
N LEU A 33 -1.80 6.93 -18.85
CA LEU A 33 -0.56 6.56 -19.51
C LEU A 33 -0.08 7.75 -20.36
N LEU A 34 1.08 8.27 -20.02
CA LEU A 34 1.73 9.36 -20.71
C LEU A 34 2.96 8.85 -21.47
N ARG A 35 3.19 9.39 -22.65
CA ARG A 35 4.37 9.11 -23.44
C ARG A 35 5.09 10.39 -23.83
N ALA A 36 6.41 10.38 -23.70
CA ALA A 36 7.27 11.46 -24.18
C ALA A 36 7.76 11.12 -25.59
N GLU A 37 7.30 11.90 -26.56
CA GLU A 37 7.71 11.85 -27.97
C GLU A 37 8.22 13.27 -28.35
N ASP A 38 7.52 13.96 -29.24
CA ASP A 38 7.78 15.39 -29.53
C ASP A 38 7.01 16.31 -28.56
N GLY A 39 6.78 15.87 -27.36
CA GLY A 39 6.00 16.49 -26.29
C GLY A 39 5.54 15.43 -25.29
N VAL A 40 4.71 15.79 -24.33
CA VAL A 40 3.97 14.83 -23.50
C VAL A 40 2.62 14.58 -24.13
N ARG A 41 2.34 13.32 -24.45
CA ARG A 41 1.08 12.89 -25.02
C ARG A 41 0.36 11.93 -24.08
N VAL A 42 -0.92 12.17 -23.85
CA VAL A 42 -1.81 11.21 -23.20
C VAL A 42 -2.10 10.08 -24.21
N VAL A 43 -1.71 8.86 -23.86
CA VAL A 43 -2.02 7.65 -24.64
C VAL A 43 -3.44 7.22 -24.33
N TRP A 44 -3.76 7.13 -23.03
CA TRP A 44 -5.10 6.93 -22.51
C TRP A 44 -5.23 7.61 -21.13
N CYS A 45 -6.48 7.87 -20.76
CA CYS A 45 -6.87 8.42 -19.48
C CYS A 45 -8.13 7.70 -19.03
N THR A 46 -8.09 7.02 -17.90
CA THR A 46 -9.18 6.23 -17.36
C THR A 46 -9.65 6.84 -16.06
N PRO A 47 -10.88 7.36 -15.99
CA PRO A 47 -11.45 7.83 -14.75
C PRO A 47 -11.74 6.65 -13.80
N TYR A 48 -11.60 6.89 -12.51
CA TYR A 48 -12.04 5.98 -11.48
C TYR A 48 -12.61 6.76 -10.29
N GLU A 49 -13.41 6.10 -9.49
CA GLU A 49 -13.98 6.70 -8.28
C GLU A 49 -13.10 6.39 -7.08
N SER A 50 -12.96 7.37 -6.19
CA SER A 50 -12.25 7.22 -4.92
C SER A 50 -12.94 8.06 -3.85
N ALA A 51 -12.98 7.56 -2.62
CA ALA A 51 -13.51 8.32 -1.50
C ALA A 51 -12.65 9.56 -1.17
N GLY A 52 -11.36 9.52 -1.52
CA GLY A 52 -10.43 10.64 -1.41
C GLY A 52 -10.37 11.56 -2.63
N ALA A 53 -11.32 11.47 -3.56
CA ALA A 53 -11.31 12.21 -4.83
C ALA A 53 -11.57 13.72 -4.71
N LYS A 54 -11.78 14.26 -3.52
CA LYS A 54 -11.99 15.69 -3.32
C LYS A 54 -10.71 16.49 -3.52
N VAL A 55 -10.90 17.75 -3.88
CA VAL A 55 -9.81 18.73 -4.08
C VAL A 55 -8.92 18.82 -2.84
N SER A 56 -7.65 19.07 -3.05
CA SER A 56 -6.65 19.29 -2.01
C SER A 56 -7.18 20.11 -0.81
N GLY A 57 -7.15 19.51 0.36
CA GLY A 57 -7.58 20.13 1.62
C GLY A 57 -9.05 19.95 1.99
N GLU A 58 -9.88 19.33 1.14
CA GLU A 58 -11.30 19.08 1.40
C GLU A 58 -11.65 17.59 1.51
N GLY A 59 -10.67 16.73 1.61
CA GLY A 59 -10.88 15.28 1.73
C GLY A 59 -11.51 14.92 3.07
N ASP A 60 -12.66 14.23 3.04
CA ASP A 60 -13.33 13.71 4.24
C ASP A 60 -12.76 12.40 4.72
N LYS A 61 -12.05 11.70 3.86
CA LYS A 61 -11.46 10.44 4.26
C LYS A 61 -10.24 10.72 5.11
N THR A 62 -10.47 10.80 6.38
CA THR A 62 -9.40 10.69 7.37
C THR A 62 -8.93 9.24 7.35
N THR A 63 -8.13 8.89 6.38
CA THR A 63 -7.51 7.57 6.27
C THR A 63 -6.43 7.35 7.32
N GLY A 64 -6.41 8.22 8.30
CA GLY A 64 -5.45 8.12 9.38
C GLY A 64 -4.01 8.52 9.03
N GLY A 65 -3.76 9.04 7.84
CA GLY A 65 -2.42 9.46 7.46
C GLY A 65 -2.38 10.63 6.48
N GLY A 66 -3.51 10.92 5.84
CA GLY A 66 -3.63 12.03 4.89
C GLY A 66 -2.96 11.77 3.54
N LEU A 67 -2.45 10.57 3.30
CA LEU A 67 -1.78 10.18 2.05
C LEU A 67 -2.67 9.32 1.12
N ALA A 68 -3.96 9.22 1.41
CA ALA A 68 -4.88 8.35 0.68
C ALA A 68 -5.73 9.10 -0.36
N TRP A 69 -5.18 10.08 -1.01
CA TRP A 69 -5.86 10.75 -2.09
C TRP A 69 -5.94 9.88 -3.33
N GLY A 70 -7.12 9.79 -3.88
CA GLY A 70 -7.34 8.89 -4.98
C GLY A 70 -7.02 7.44 -4.57
N GLY A 71 -6.27 6.75 -5.38
CA GLY A 71 -5.85 5.37 -5.13
C GLY A 71 -4.91 5.17 -3.95
N GLY A 72 -4.37 6.25 -3.37
CA GLY A 72 -3.49 6.22 -2.20
C GLY A 72 -2.14 5.54 -2.41
N CYS A 73 -1.91 4.87 -3.53
CA CYS A 73 -0.69 4.09 -3.79
C CYS A 73 -0.06 4.47 -5.13
N SER A 74 1.23 4.19 -5.27
CA SER A 74 1.85 4.22 -6.60
C SER A 74 1.37 3.03 -7.43
N PRO A 75 1.02 3.21 -8.71
CA PRO A 75 0.63 2.09 -9.55
C PRO A 75 1.80 1.14 -9.76
N THR A 76 1.52 -0.15 -9.87
CA THR A 76 2.52 -1.17 -10.22
C THR A 76 2.20 -1.76 -11.58
N LEU A 77 3.23 -1.92 -12.42
CA LEU A 77 3.09 -2.32 -13.82
C LEU A 77 3.55 -3.75 -14.04
N THR A 78 2.77 -4.48 -14.84
CA THR A 78 3.21 -5.70 -15.52
C THR A 78 3.28 -5.43 -17.03
N PRO A 79 3.75 -6.37 -17.86
CA PRO A 79 3.74 -6.18 -19.31
C PRO A 79 2.35 -5.91 -19.91
N ASN A 80 1.27 -6.37 -19.23
CA ASN A 80 -0.08 -6.30 -19.76
C ASN A 80 -1.06 -5.50 -18.89
N LEU A 81 -0.77 -5.30 -17.61
CA LEU A 81 -1.69 -4.69 -16.66
C LEU A 81 -1.06 -3.55 -15.85
N VAL A 82 -1.89 -2.60 -15.49
CA VAL A 82 -1.63 -1.58 -14.47
C VAL A 82 -2.44 -1.94 -13.24
N MET A 83 -1.78 -2.14 -12.10
CA MET A 83 -2.41 -2.55 -10.85
C MET A 83 -2.38 -1.40 -9.84
N PHE A 84 -3.52 -1.07 -9.25
CA PHE A 84 -3.65 -0.10 -8.15
C PHE A 84 -4.97 -0.29 -7.40
N THR A 85 -5.14 0.38 -6.27
CA THR A 85 -6.39 0.40 -5.49
C THR A 85 -7.15 1.70 -5.71
N ASP A 86 -8.47 1.69 -5.54
CA ASP A 86 -9.32 2.87 -5.71
C ASP A 86 -9.58 3.65 -4.41
N ASN A 87 -9.33 3.04 -3.27
CA ASN A 87 -9.60 3.64 -1.94
C ASN A 87 -11.04 4.17 -1.76
N GLN A 88 -12.02 3.49 -2.32
CA GLN A 88 -13.42 3.75 -1.99
C GLN A 88 -13.77 3.28 -0.57
N ASP A 89 -15.02 3.42 -0.14
CA ASP A 89 -15.49 2.89 1.14
C ASP A 89 -15.33 1.37 1.22
N THR A 90 -15.63 0.66 0.13
CA THR A 90 -15.13 -0.69 -0.14
C THR A 90 -13.97 -0.54 -1.10
N VAL A 91 -12.77 -0.80 -0.63
CA VAL A 91 -11.57 -0.68 -1.44
C VAL A 91 -11.50 -1.80 -2.47
N ASN A 92 -11.30 -1.44 -3.73
CA ASN A 92 -11.09 -2.41 -4.79
C ASN A 92 -9.66 -2.36 -5.32
N LEU A 93 -9.12 -3.52 -5.61
CA LEU A 93 -7.96 -3.69 -6.47
C LEU A 93 -8.43 -3.62 -7.92
N LEU A 94 -7.85 -2.71 -8.69
CA LEU A 94 -8.15 -2.54 -10.11
C LEU A 94 -6.97 -3.05 -10.95
N ALA A 95 -7.29 -3.73 -12.04
CA ALA A 95 -6.37 -4.03 -13.12
C ALA A 95 -6.84 -3.36 -14.40
N LEU A 96 -6.04 -2.43 -14.93
CA LEU A 96 -6.31 -1.84 -16.23
C LEU A 96 -5.43 -2.50 -17.30
N ASP A 97 -5.97 -2.69 -18.49
CA ASP A 97 -5.17 -3.11 -19.64
C ASP A 97 -4.13 -2.04 -19.99
N MET A 98 -2.86 -2.42 -20.05
CA MET A 98 -1.75 -1.50 -20.28
C MET A 98 -1.85 -0.74 -21.60
N LYS A 99 -2.47 -1.32 -22.62
CA LYS A 99 -2.54 -0.73 -23.96
C LYS A 99 -3.73 0.19 -24.16
N THR A 100 -4.89 -0.21 -23.60
CA THR A 100 -6.15 0.51 -23.82
C THR A 100 -6.54 1.40 -22.65
N GLY A 101 -6.07 1.11 -21.46
CA GLY A 101 -6.50 1.74 -20.20
C GLY A 101 -7.85 1.25 -19.70
N GLU A 102 -8.52 0.34 -20.41
CA GLU A 102 -9.79 -0.20 -19.96
C GLU A 102 -9.64 -1.03 -18.69
N VAL A 103 -10.63 -0.98 -17.80
CA VAL A 103 -10.66 -1.84 -16.61
C VAL A 103 -10.84 -3.28 -17.07
N ALA A 104 -9.78 -4.07 -16.90
CA ALA A 104 -9.75 -5.48 -17.29
C ALA A 104 -10.34 -6.39 -16.21
N ALA A 105 -10.15 -6.03 -14.94
CA ALA A 105 -10.73 -6.71 -13.78
C ALA A 105 -10.74 -5.80 -12.55
N SER A 106 -11.63 -6.11 -11.62
CA SER A 106 -11.74 -5.45 -10.31
C SER A 106 -12.15 -6.47 -9.25
N HIS A 107 -11.64 -6.29 -8.02
CA HIS A 107 -11.95 -7.16 -6.88
C HIS A 107 -11.94 -6.37 -5.58
N PRO A 108 -12.97 -6.47 -4.73
CA PRO A 108 -12.89 -5.89 -3.39
C PRO A 108 -11.77 -6.57 -2.60
N VAL A 109 -11.03 -5.77 -1.84
CA VAL A 109 -9.93 -6.26 -1.01
C VAL A 109 -10.10 -5.84 0.43
N LEU A 110 -9.64 -6.68 1.35
CA LEU A 110 -9.69 -6.42 2.79
C LEU A 110 -11.13 -6.15 3.29
N ASP A 111 -12.11 -6.76 2.68
CA ASP A 111 -13.53 -6.55 2.96
C ASP A 111 -14.05 -7.40 4.14
N ASP A 112 -13.28 -8.36 4.61
CA ASP A 112 -13.59 -9.26 5.74
C ASP A 112 -12.78 -8.90 7.00
N LEU A 113 -12.64 -7.61 7.30
CA LEU A 113 -11.96 -7.17 8.52
C LEU A 113 -12.86 -7.29 9.76
N PRO A 114 -12.27 -7.44 10.96
CA PRO A 114 -13.03 -7.39 12.21
C PRO A 114 -13.81 -6.07 12.34
N GLU A 115 -14.96 -6.13 13.01
CA GLU A 115 -15.82 -4.96 13.22
C GLU A 115 -15.05 -3.80 13.87
N GLY A 116 -15.26 -2.59 13.34
CA GLY A 116 -14.67 -1.35 13.85
C GLY A 116 -13.38 -0.93 13.12
N TYR A 117 -12.83 -1.78 12.25
CA TYR A 117 -11.70 -1.38 11.41
C TYR A 117 -12.18 -0.82 10.06
N GLN A 118 -11.38 0.08 9.53
CA GLN A 118 -11.56 0.65 8.19
C GLN A 118 -10.38 0.26 7.30
N VAL A 119 -10.54 0.40 6.01
CA VAL A 119 -9.52 0.10 5.01
C VAL A 119 -9.03 1.39 4.35
N ALA A 120 -7.73 1.52 4.23
CA ALA A 120 -7.08 2.44 3.32
C ALA A 120 -5.77 1.82 2.85
N VAL A 121 -5.52 1.83 1.56
CA VAL A 121 -4.27 1.35 0.99
C VAL A 121 -3.45 2.57 0.58
N GLU A 122 -2.31 2.76 1.23
CA GLU A 122 -1.38 3.86 0.94
C GLU A 122 -0.02 3.34 0.47
N ASN A 123 0.26 2.07 0.69
CA ASN A 123 1.47 1.41 0.23
C ASN A 123 1.30 0.82 -1.17
N SER A 124 2.34 0.93 -1.98
CA SER A 124 2.38 0.23 -3.27
C SER A 124 2.31 -1.28 -3.04
N ALA A 125 1.38 -1.94 -3.73
CA ALA A 125 1.22 -3.38 -3.64
C ALA A 125 2.45 -4.12 -4.19
N ILE A 126 2.74 -5.30 -3.63
CA ILE A 126 3.58 -6.27 -4.32
C ILE A 126 2.80 -6.79 -5.52
N VAL A 127 3.43 -6.79 -6.68
CA VAL A 127 2.86 -7.40 -7.89
C VAL A 127 3.89 -8.36 -8.48
N TYR A 128 3.49 -9.61 -8.65
CA TYR A 128 4.32 -10.66 -9.24
C TYR A 128 3.59 -11.30 -10.42
N ASP A 129 4.11 -11.09 -11.61
CA ASP A 129 3.67 -11.77 -12.83
C ASP A 129 4.50 -13.04 -13.01
N ASN A 130 3.84 -14.21 -12.96
CA ASN A 130 4.51 -15.49 -13.13
C ASN A 130 4.90 -15.81 -14.58
N GLY A 131 4.49 -14.96 -15.54
CA GLY A 131 4.72 -15.18 -16.97
C GLY A 131 3.81 -16.22 -17.62
N GLU A 132 2.96 -16.90 -16.85
CA GLU A 132 2.06 -17.97 -17.31
C GLU A 132 0.58 -17.54 -17.29
N GLY A 133 0.32 -16.24 -17.14
CA GLY A 133 -1.03 -15.67 -17.17
C GLY A 133 -1.65 -15.41 -15.81
N THR A 134 -0.89 -15.54 -14.73
CA THR A 134 -1.31 -15.15 -13.39
C THR A 134 -0.46 -14.00 -12.87
N VAL A 135 -1.13 -12.96 -12.41
CA VAL A 135 -0.52 -11.82 -11.71
C VAL A 135 -1.01 -11.84 -10.27
N SER A 136 -0.12 -12.13 -9.34
CA SER A 136 -0.39 -12.09 -7.90
C SER A 136 -0.15 -10.69 -7.37
N THR A 137 -1.12 -10.14 -6.65
CA THR A 137 -1.02 -8.83 -6.00
C THR A 137 -1.24 -8.98 -4.50
N ILE A 138 -0.34 -8.40 -3.69
CA ILE A 138 -0.49 -8.37 -2.24
C ILE A 138 -0.71 -6.92 -1.83
N VAL A 139 -1.84 -6.68 -1.18
CA VAL A 139 -2.23 -5.37 -0.62
C VAL A 139 -2.18 -5.41 0.90
N CYS A 140 -1.88 -4.26 1.51
CA CYS A 140 -1.84 -4.10 2.96
C CYS A 140 -2.76 -2.97 3.37
N ASN A 141 -3.49 -3.16 4.46
CA ASN A 141 -4.24 -2.10 5.09
C ASN A 141 -3.29 -1.16 5.83
N TRP A 142 -3.39 0.11 5.54
CA TRP A 142 -2.58 1.13 6.18
C TRP A 142 -3.41 2.13 7.00
N PHE A 143 -4.71 1.87 7.15
CA PHE A 143 -5.61 2.74 7.91
C PHE A 143 -5.11 2.93 9.35
N GLY A 144 -4.96 4.18 9.75
CA GLY A 144 -4.47 4.53 11.08
C GLY A 144 -2.94 4.56 11.24
N ALA A 145 -2.18 3.97 10.32
CA ALA A 145 -0.72 3.89 10.45
C ALA A 145 -0.04 5.26 10.48
N GLY A 146 -0.47 6.18 9.62
CA GLY A 146 0.09 7.53 9.56
C GLY A 146 -0.37 8.44 10.71
N SER A 147 -1.63 8.34 11.12
CA SER A 147 -2.18 9.18 12.20
C SER A 147 -1.94 8.63 13.59
N ALA A 148 -1.79 7.33 13.74
CA ALA A 148 -1.49 6.72 15.02
C ALA A 148 -0.17 7.24 15.64
N GLY A 149 0.68 7.87 14.85
CA GLY A 149 1.91 8.46 15.32
C GLY A 149 1.94 9.98 15.33
N LEU A 150 1.00 10.64 14.69
CA LEU A 150 1.11 12.07 14.41
C LEU A 150 0.07 12.94 15.12
N ALA A 151 -0.97 12.35 15.67
CA ALA A 151 -2.04 13.08 16.33
C ALA A 151 -2.31 12.55 17.73
N ASP A 152 -1.82 13.21 18.75
CA ASP A 152 -2.47 13.16 20.07
C ASP A 152 -3.79 13.94 19.94
N PRO A 153 -4.96 13.29 20.01
CA PRO A 153 -6.25 13.97 19.90
C PRO A 153 -6.47 15.00 21.01
N ASN A 154 -5.62 15.01 22.05
CA ASN A 154 -5.65 15.95 23.16
C ASN A 154 -4.56 17.02 23.06
N SER A 155 -3.80 17.06 21.98
CA SER A 155 -2.70 18.00 21.79
C SER A 155 -3.00 18.96 20.64
N ASP A 156 -2.88 20.25 20.91
CA ASP A 156 -2.96 21.31 19.87
C ASP A 156 -1.66 21.45 19.08
N SER A 157 -0.67 20.62 19.33
CA SER A 157 0.66 20.74 18.74
C SER A 157 1.14 19.41 18.14
N SER A 158 1.43 19.42 16.86
CA SER A 158 2.04 18.29 16.16
C SER A 158 3.38 17.84 16.77
N ILE A 159 4.10 18.72 17.43
CA ILE A 159 5.39 18.42 18.08
C ILE A 159 5.16 17.69 19.41
N GLN A 160 4.12 18.00 20.15
CA GLN A 160 3.80 17.28 21.39
C GLN A 160 3.34 15.85 21.13
N SER A 161 2.73 15.59 20.00
CA SER A 161 2.33 14.23 19.63
C SER A 161 3.53 13.31 19.43
N TYR A 162 4.65 13.81 18.98
CA TYR A 162 5.88 12.99 18.84
C TYR A 162 6.39 12.42 20.17
N ALA A 163 6.20 13.10 21.28
CA ALA A 163 6.62 12.59 22.58
C ALA A 163 5.81 11.37 23.04
N ASN A 164 4.55 11.27 22.61
CA ASN A 164 3.63 10.21 22.99
C ASN A 164 3.65 9.00 22.06
N ILE A 165 4.08 9.18 20.82
CA ILE A 165 4.13 8.10 19.83
C ILE A 165 5.13 6.99 20.17
N TYR A 166 6.01 7.24 21.12
CA TYR A 166 7.00 6.27 21.60
C TYR A 166 6.52 5.44 22.80
N ASP A 167 5.30 5.64 23.25
CA ASP A 167 4.72 4.91 24.38
C ASP A 167 3.51 4.09 23.93
N ILE A 168 3.61 2.76 23.98
CA ILE A 168 2.50 1.85 23.68
C ILE A 168 1.26 2.14 24.53
N ASN A 169 1.41 2.65 25.77
CA ASN A 169 0.29 3.01 26.61
C ASN A 169 -0.55 4.14 25.99
N TRP A 170 0.02 4.94 25.11
CA TRP A 170 -0.72 5.93 24.36
C TRP A 170 -1.72 5.28 23.39
N LEU A 171 -1.33 4.25 22.67
CA LEU A 171 -2.21 3.48 21.78
C LEU A 171 -3.34 2.78 22.56
N THR A 172 -3.03 2.22 23.73
CA THR A 172 -4.03 1.49 24.54
C THR A 172 -5.05 2.38 25.25
N LYS A 173 -4.89 3.69 25.19
CA LYS A 173 -5.84 4.67 25.76
C LYS A 173 -6.98 5.08 24.80
N GLY A 174 -7.31 4.27 23.82
CA GLY A 174 -8.40 4.52 22.87
C GLY A 174 -8.01 5.43 21.70
N ASN A 175 -6.72 5.58 21.44
CA ASN A 175 -6.20 6.25 20.27
C ASN A 175 -6.30 5.36 19.03
N VAL A 176 -6.09 5.94 17.86
CA VAL A 176 -6.21 5.22 16.59
C VAL A 176 -5.26 4.03 16.57
N MET A 177 -5.84 2.85 16.38
CA MET A 177 -5.10 1.61 16.19
C MET A 177 -4.76 1.46 14.71
N ILE A 178 -3.60 0.91 14.42
CA ILE A 178 -3.25 0.50 13.06
C ILE A 178 -4.16 -0.66 12.67
N ALA A 179 -4.95 -0.47 11.64
CA ALA A 179 -5.87 -1.51 11.20
C ALA A 179 -5.11 -2.71 10.63
N PRO A 180 -5.53 -3.95 10.94
CA PRO A 180 -4.96 -5.14 10.34
C PRO A 180 -5.43 -5.32 8.90
N GLY A 181 -4.74 -6.15 8.16
CA GLY A 181 -5.13 -6.63 6.85
C GLY A 181 -3.95 -6.73 5.89
N VAL A 182 -3.67 -7.96 5.47
CA VAL A 182 -2.74 -8.27 4.37
C VAL A 182 -3.41 -9.32 3.52
N GLU A 183 -3.61 -9.05 2.22
CA GLU A 183 -4.35 -9.94 1.35
C GLU A 183 -3.61 -10.17 0.03
N ARG A 184 -3.61 -11.44 -0.44
CA ARG A 184 -3.18 -11.82 -1.78
C ARG A 184 -4.38 -12.05 -2.67
N VAL A 185 -4.41 -11.35 -3.80
CA VAL A 185 -5.36 -11.55 -4.89
C VAL A 185 -4.61 -11.98 -6.13
N ASP A 186 -5.05 -13.04 -6.76
CA ASP A 186 -4.54 -13.47 -8.06
C ASP A 186 -5.46 -13.00 -9.18
N THR A 187 -4.88 -12.33 -10.17
CA THR A 187 -5.52 -11.93 -11.43
C THR A 187 -5.10 -12.94 -12.50
N VAL A 188 -6.05 -13.74 -12.96
CA VAL A 188 -5.80 -14.83 -13.90
C VAL A 188 -6.36 -14.48 -15.27
N LYS A 189 -5.53 -14.65 -16.30
CA LYS A 189 -5.95 -14.49 -17.68
C LYS A 189 -6.82 -15.67 -18.10
N THR A 190 -8.00 -15.38 -18.61
CA THR A 190 -8.97 -16.35 -19.13
C THR A 190 -9.16 -16.20 -20.63
N ALA A 191 -10.01 -17.01 -21.25
CA ALA A 191 -10.37 -16.88 -22.66
C ALA A 191 -11.15 -15.57 -22.93
N ASP A 192 -11.90 -15.10 -21.94
CA ASP A 192 -12.82 -13.96 -22.06
C ASP A 192 -12.26 -12.66 -21.42
N GLY A 193 -11.01 -12.68 -20.92
CA GLY A 193 -10.41 -11.50 -20.29
C GLY A 193 -9.58 -11.86 -19.06
N TYR A 194 -9.86 -11.23 -17.92
CA TYR A 194 -9.20 -11.48 -16.66
C TYR A 194 -10.21 -11.70 -15.54
N GLU A 195 -9.89 -12.59 -14.63
CA GLU A 195 -10.66 -12.83 -13.40
C GLU A 195 -9.76 -12.63 -12.19
N MET A 196 -10.31 -12.06 -11.13
CA MET A 196 -9.61 -11.86 -9.86
C MET A 196 -10.20 -12.76 -8.78
N LYS A 197 -9.32 -13.27 -7.91
CA LYS A 197 -9.72 -14.10 -6.78
C LYS A 197 -8.79 -13.86 -5.59
N SER A 198 -9.38 -13.65 -4.41
CA SER A 198 -8.65 -13.71 -3.14
C SER A 198 -8.11 -15.12 -2.91
N ILE A 199 -6.84 -15.23 -2.58
CA ILE A 199 -6.15 -16.50 -2.30
C ILE A 199 -6.05 -16.71 -0.80
N TRP A 200 -5.62 -15.67 -0.08
CA TRP A 200 -5.62 -15.65 1.38
C TRP A 200 -5.71 -14.20 1.88
N CYS A 201 -6.29 -14.03 3.07
CA CYS A 201 -6.35 -12.77 3.79
C CYS A 201 -5.93 -12.98 5.25
N ARG A 202 -5.07 -12.11 5.77
CA ARG A 202 -4.57 -12.10 7.14
C ARG A 202 -5.11 -10.89 7.88
N ASN A 203 -6.25 -11.08 8.55
CA ASN A 203 -6.95 -10.05 9.32
C ASN A 203 -6.36 -9.81 10.73
N ASP A 204 -5.25 -10.46 11.02
CA ASP A 204 -4.53 -10.39 12.30
C ASP A 204 -3.19 -9.63 12.22
N LEU A 205 -2.77 -9.23 11.02
CA LEU A 205 -1.49 -8.57 10.80
C LEU A 205 -1.68 -7.08 10.52
N SER A 206 -1.09 -6.23 11.35
CA SER A 206 -1.01 -4.77 11.13
C SER A 206 0.35 -4.42 10.57
N ASP A 207 0.43 -4.33 9.25
CA ASP A 207 1.66 -4.00 8.54
C ASP A 207 1.76 -2.50 8.26
N THR A 208 2.89 -1.90 8.59
CA THR A 208 3.18 -0.49 8.28
C THR A 208 4.34 -0.34 7.31
N SER A 209 4.91 -1.46 6.87
CA SER A 209 6.03 -1.47 5.93
C SER A 209 5.56 -1.65 4.49
N ILE A 210 6.44 -1.44 3.55
CA ILE A 210 6.24 -1.94 2.19
C ILE A 210 6.83 -3.33 2.13
N LEU A 211 5.97 -4.34 2.15
CA LEU A 211 6.33 -5.75 2.08
C LEU A 211 7.25 -6.07 0.89
N LYS A 212 8.03 -7.13 1.01
CA LYS A 212 8.93 -7.61 -0.06
C LYS A 212 8.74 -9.09 -0.31
N LEU A 213 8.49 -9.47 -1.55
CA LEU A 213 8.47 -10.85 -1.99
C LEU A 213 9.84 -11.25 -2.54
N SER A 214 10.36 -12.37 -2.08
CA SER A 214 11.49 -13.06 -2.69
C SER A 214 10.97 -14.22 -3.55
N THR A 215 10.97 -14.06 -4.85
CA THR A 215 10.56 -15.12 -5.78
C THR A 215 11.49 -16.34 -5.77
N ALA A 216 12.72 -16.18 -5.29
CA ALA A 216 13.68 -17.28 -5.15
C ALA A 216 13.37 -18.19 -3.97
N THR A 217 12.76 -17.66 -2.89
CA THR A 217 12.43 -18.43 -1.68
C THR A 217 10.96 -18.72 -1.52
N GLY A 218 10.08 -17.99 -2.22
CA GLY A 218 8.64 -18.05 -2.04
C GLY A 218 8.17 -17.41 -0.72
N TYR A 219 8.96 -16.49 -0.16
CA TYR A 219 8.63 -15.84 1.10
C TYR A 219 8.39 -14.35 0.95
N ILE A 220 7.43 -13.86 1.74
CA ILE A 220 7.13 -12.44 1.90
C ILE A 220 7.76 -11.98 3.21
N TYR A 221 8.48 -10.90 3.16
CA TYR A 221 9.13 -10.27 4.31
C TYR A 221 8.40 -8.99 4.66
N GLY A 222 8.05 -8.84 5.94
CA GLY A 222 7.30 -7.72 6.46
C GLY A 222 7.78 -7.25 7.82
N TYR A 223 7.19 -6.15 8.28
CA TYR A 223 7.41 -5.57 9.59
C TYR A 223 6.08 -5.10 10.14
N VAL A 224 5.57 -5.83 11.13
CA VAL A 224 4.20 -5.71 11.63
C VAL A 224 4.19 -5.32 13.10
N GLN A 225 3.03 -4.86 13.56
CA GLN A 225 2.74 -4.73 14.98
C GLN A 225 1.79 -5.85 15.42
N ASP A 226 2.15 -6.59 16.45
CA ASP A 226 1.23 -7.45 17.18
C ASP A 226 0.30 -6.55 18.02
N LEU A 227 -0.96 -6.47 17.63
CA LEU A 227 -1.95 -5.61 18.28
C LEU A 227 -2.28 -6.05 19.72
N SER A 228 -2.06 -7.30 20.09
CA SER A 228 -2.32 -7.81 21.44
C SER A 228 -1.27 -7.38 22.44
N THR A 229 -0.03 -7.22 22.02
CA THR A 229 1.12 -6.87 22.86
C THR A 229 1.70 -5.49 22.56
N GLY A 230 1.40 -4.92 21.38
CA GLY A 230 2.02 -3.73 20.84
C GLY A 230 3.45 -3.96 20.34
N MET A 231 3.89 -5.21 20.27
CA MET A 231 5.26 -5.57 19.88
C MET A 231 5.43 -5.39 18.37
N TRP A 232 6.45 -4.65 17.98
CA TRP A 232 6.92 -4.58 16.60
C TRP A 232 7.78 -5.79 16.31
N GLN A 233 7.50 -6.41 15.17
CA GLN A 233 8.11 -7.69 14.80
C GLN A 233 8.52 -7.70 13.34
N TYR A 234 9.66 -8.31 13.04
CA TYR A 234 9.88 -8.89 11.71
C TYR A 234 8.97 -10.08 11.53
N ILE A 235 8.40 -10.22 10.35
CA ILE A 235 7.58 -11.36 9.97
C ILE A 235 8.03 -11.91 8.61
N ILE A 236 7.95 -13.22 8.48
CA ILE A 236 8.12 -13.92 7.21
C ILE A 236 6.85 -14.74 6.99
N LEU A 237 6.19 -14.52 5.86
CA LEU A 237 5.03 -15.28 5.44
C LEU A 237 5.38 -16.17 4.25
N ASP A 238 4.76 -17.32 4.18
CA ASP A 238 4.74 -18.14 2.98
C ASP A 238 3.86 -17.46 1.92
N PHE A 239 4.39 -17.33 0.71
CA PHE A 239 3.67 -16.64 -0.37
C PHE A 239 2.41 -17.38 -0.81
N GLU A 240 2.42 -18.71 -0.83
CA GLU A 240 1.30 -19.50 -1.33
C GLU A 240 0.16 -19.55 -0.33
N THR A 241 0.48 -19.64 0.96
CA THR A 241 -0.54 -19.90 2.00
C THR A 241 -0.86 -18.69 2.87
N GLY A 242 0.00 -17.65 2.89
CA GLY A 242 -0.09 -16.56 3.83
C GLY A 242 0.26 -16.93 5.27
N GLU A 243 0.66 -18.18 5.53
CA GLU A 243 1.02 -18.61 6.87
C GLU A 243 2.32 -17.97 7.36
N THR A 244 2.38 -17.70 8.66
CA THR A 244 3.58 -17.17 9.30
C THR A 244 4.64 -18.26 9.44
N VAL A 245 5.78 -18.06 8.79
CA VAL A 245 6.94 -18.97 8.85
C VAL A 245 7.88 -18.59 9.98
N PHE A 246 8.00 -17.28 10.24
CA PHE A 246 8.92 -16.77 11.24
C PHE A 246 8.46 -15.42 11.78
N THR A 247 8.71 -15.18 13.06
CA THR A 247 8.58 -13.85 13.69
C THR A 247 9.79 -13.59 14.58
N MET A 248 10.16 -12.31 14.72
CA MET A 248 11.19 -11.86 15.64
C MET A 248 10.79 -10.52 16.26
N ASP A 249 10.66 -10.52 17.56
CA ASP A 249 10.36 -9.31 18.35
C ASP A 249 11.48 -8.29 18.27
N VAL A 250 11.10 -7.03 18.12
CA VAL A 250 12.03 -5.89 18.09
C VAL A 250 11.81 -5.00 19.31
N SER A 251 10.62 -4.42 19.47
CA SER A 251 10.32 -3.48 20.54
C SER A 251 8.80 -3.23 20.63
N ASN A 252 8.34 -2.83 21.81
CA ASN A 252 6.95 -2.38 22.00
C ASN A 252 6.81 -0.85 22.00
N LYS A 253 7.84 -0.11 21.62
CA LYS A 253 7.77 1.35 21.54
C LYS A 253 7.29 1.80 20.18
N TYR A 254 6.36 2.72 20.14
CA TYR A 254 5.76 3.20 18.88
C TYR A 254 6.78 3.80 17.91
N GLY A 255 7.84 4.41 18.38
CA GLY A 255 8.91 4.93 17.53
C GLY A 255 9.62 3.87 16.66
N TYR A 256 9.36 2.59 16.91
CA TYR A 256 9.77 1.50 16.02
C TYR A 256 8.78 1.25 14.87
N ASN A 257 7.71 2.04 14.74
CA ASN A 257 6.88 2.04 13.54
C ASN A 257 7.74 2.37 12.30
N ASN A 258 7.59 1.57 11.26
CA ASN A 258 8.30 1.77 9.99
C ASN A 258 7.75 2.95 9.17
N MET A 259 6.49 3.31 9.35
CA MET A 259 5.82 4.45 8.70
C MET A 259 5.89 4.42 7.17
N ALA A 260 5.48 3.32 6.56
CA ALA A 260 5.41 3.11 5.10
C ALA A 260 6.77 3.15 4.38
N ILE A 261 7.87 2.99 5.09
CA ILE A 261 9.19 2.93 4.46
C ILE A 261 9.45 1.49 3.99
N GLY A 262 9.99 1.35 2.78
CA GLY A 262 10.32 0.04 2.22
C GLY A 262 11.38 -0.69 3.03
N MET A 263 11.20 -1.99 3.19
CA MET A 263 12.27 -2.88 3.63
C MET A 263 13.27 -3.09 2.49
N TYR A 264 14.52 -3.34 2.82
CA TYR A 264 15.58 -3.51 1.85
C TYR A 264 16.32 -4.82 2.09
N ALA A 265 16.49 -5.62 1.04
CA ALA A 265 17.38 -6.76 1.06
C ALA A 265 18.81 -6.31 0.74
N GLY A 266 19.79 -6.78 1.52
CA GLY A 266 21.20 -6.54 1.23
C GLY A 266 21.63 -7.22 -0.08
N ASN A 267 22.65 -6.68 -0.72
CA ASN A 267 23.18 -7.18 -2.01
C ASN A 267 23.62 -8.66 -1.97
N SER A 268 23.97 -9.16 -0.79
CA SER A 268 24.35 -10.56 -0.58
C SER A 268 23.15 -11.49 -0.34
N GLY A 269 21.93 -10.94 -0.24
CA GLY A 269 20.74 -11.68 0.17
C GLY A 269 20.73 -12.14 1.64
N ASN A 270 21.71 -11.74 2.44
CA ASN A 270 21.92 -12.25 3.78
C ASN A 270 21.41 -11.31 4.90
N ALA A 271 20.79 -10.20 4.56
CA ALA A 271 20.26 -9.27 5.54
C ALA A 271 19.06 -8.52 5.02
N LEU A 272 18.08 -8.34 5.89
CA LEU A 272 16.96 -7.42 5.71
C LEU A 272 17.18 -6.20 6.57
N TYR A 273 16.84 -5.05 6.05
CA TYR A 273 16.91 -3.78 6.73
C TYR A 273 15.53 -3.15 6.78
N CYS A 274 15.12 -2.72 7.97
CA CYS A 274 13.87 -2.02 8.20
C CYS A 274 14.16 -0.68 8.88
N PRO A 275 13.95 0.45 8.22
CA PRO A 275 14.01 1.76 8.87
C PRO A 275 12.87 1.91 9.87
N THR A 276 13.07 2.70 10.92
CA THR A 276 12.08 2.98 11.96
C THR A 276 11.89 4.49 12.14
N GLY A 277 10.82 4.87 12.85
CA GLY A 277 10.55 6.25 13.22
C GLY A 277 11.62 6.88 14.12
N TYR A 278 12.46 6.08 14.77
CA TYR A 278 13.66 6.55 15.47
C TYR A 278 14.84 6.88 14.54
N LEU A 279 14.66 6.75 13.24
CA LEU A 279 15.73 6.85 12.24
C LEU A 279 16.83 5.82 12.42
N GLU A 280 16.50 4.70 13.05
CA GLU A 280 17.36 3.55 13.17
C GLU A 280 17.15 2.60 12.00
N LEU A 281 18.19 1.93 11.60
CA LEU A 281 18.15 0.87 10.60
C LEU A 281 18.28 -0.48 11.29
N LEU A 282 17.17 -1.16 11.49
CA LEU A 282 17.18 -2.51 12.04
C LEU A 282 17.69 -3.48 10.98
N ARG A 283 18.56 -4.39 11.40
CA ARG A 283 19.15 -5.41 10.53
C ARG A 283 18.82 -6.80 11.05
N LEU A 284 18.12 -7.56 10.24
CA LEU A 284 17.94 -9.01 10.42
C LEU A 284 19.02 -9.75 9.62
N GLN A 285 19.74 -10.64 10.28
CA GLN A 285 20.78 -11.48 9.68
C GLN A 285 20.42 -12.95 9.78
#